data_dec6bff6dafee5069f83a6a07067dcf7
#
_entry.id   dec6bff6dafee5069f83a6a07067dcf7
#
_cell.length_a   1.000
_cell.length_b   1.000
_cell.length_c   1.000
_cell.angle_alpha   90.00
_cell.angle_beta   90.00
_cell.angle_gamma   90.00
#
_symmetry.space_group_name_H-M   'P 1'
#
loop_
_entity.id
_entity.type
_entity.pdbx_description
1 polymer ?
#
loop_
_entity_poly.entity_id
_entity_poly.type
_entity_poly.pdbx_seq_one_letter_code
_entity_poly.pdbx_strand_id
1 'polypeptide(L)'
;VLAGAAGIDLAGDIDVDGTANLDAVDIDGAVQIDNTVTVGVNGTGYDVKFFGDTSGAYMLWDESTDDLVLAGAAKLYLYDAGGGEYISSSGSALTIASGSAAWELPASDGSSNQVLKTDGSGNLDWVTSTGTITALNNATANELVTIGSTTTELDAEANLTFTGSALTCIATITTGVDGTGH
;
A
#
# COMPACT_ATOMS: atom_id res chain seq x y z
N VAL A 1 21.19 55.58 -6.42
CA VAL A 1 20.89 54.76 -5.23
C VAL A 1 19.81 55.49 -4.43
N LEU A 2 18.63 54.90 -4.28
CA LEU A 2 17.58 55.38 -3.37
C LEU A 2 17.87 54.80 -1.96
N ALA A 3 18.76 55.44 -1.24
CA ALA A 3 19.08 55.06 0.12
C ALA A 3 18.07 55.72 1.10
N GLY A 4 17.44 54.90 1.97
CA GLY A 4 16.51 55.39 2.99
C GLY A 4 15.10 55.73 2.53
N ALA A 5 14.68 55.27 1.36
CA ALA A 5 13.29 55.42 0.91
C ALA A 5 12.35 54.55 1.75
N ALA A 6 11.23 55.10 2.22
CA ALA A 6 10.21 54.33 2.96
C ALA A 6 9.41 53.35 2.07
N GLY A 7 9.49 53.50 0.78
CA GLY A 7 8.89 52.62 -0.23
C GLY A 7 9.13 53.15 -1.63
N ILE A 8 8.95 52.29 -2.63
CA ILE A 8 8.93 52.62 -4.04
C ILE A 8 7.56 52.15 -4.54
N ASP A 9 6.70 53.11 -4.93
CA ASP A 9 5.43 52.84 -5.57
C ASP A 9 5.60 52.97 -7.09
N LEU A 10 5.41 51.85 -7.81
CA LEU A 10 5.51 51.80 -9.25
C LEU A 10 4.16 51.40 -9.84
N ALA A 11 3.63 52.23 -10.72
CA ALA A 11 2.40 51.94 -11.46
C ALA A 11 2.59 51.00 -12.66
N GLY A 12 3.83 50.53 -12.90
CA GLY A 12 4.20 49.65 -14.01
C GLY A 12 5.09 48.50 -13.57
N ASP A 13 5.66 47.83 -14.55
CA ASP A 13 6.50 46.63 -14.35
C ASP A 13 7.88 47.01 -13.80
N ILE A 14 8.50 46.08 -13.10
CA ILE A 14 9.91 46.10 -12.72
C ILE A 14 10.65 45.08 -13.57
N ASP A 15 11.51 45.53 -14.46
CA ASP A 15 12.41 44.70 -15.24
C ASP A 15 13.80 44.72 -14.61
N VAL A 16 14.30 43.54 -14.26
CA VAL A 16 15.63 43.37 -13.66
C VAL A 16 16.47 42.39 -14.53
N ASP A 17 17.37 42.96 -15.32
CA ASP A 17 18.29 42.16 -16.18
C ASP A 17 19.31 41.30 -15.39
N GLY A 18 19.41 41.51 -14.10
CA GLY A 18 20.36 40.86 -13.22
C GLY A 18 19.70 40.16 -12.05
N THR A 19 20.41 40.07 -10.94
CA THR A 19 19.91 39.49 -9.68
C THR A 19 19.18 40.58 -8.85
N ALA A 20 17.94 40.29 -8.47
CA ALA A 20 17.25 41.03 -7.40
C ALA A 20 17.58 40.36 -6.06
N ASN A 21 18.22 41.08 -5.14
CA ASN A 21 18.49 40.63 -3.79
C ASN A 21 17.47 41.28 -2.83
N LEU A 22 16.52 40.51 -2.35
CA LEU A 22 15.40 40.96 -1.54
C LEU A 22 15.41 40.19 -0.20
N ASP A 23 15.38 40.89 0.93
CA ASP A 23 15.36 40.29 2.26
C ASP A 23 14.03 39.62 2.60
N ALA A 24 12.92 40.16 2.08
CA ALA A 24 11.60 39.57 2.18
C ALA A 24 10.78 39.95 0.92
N VAL A 25 9.92 39.03 0.49
CA VAL A 25 9.00 39.23 -0.64
C VAL A 25 7.62 38.83 -0.19
N ASP A 26 6.65 39.79 -0.34
CA ASP A 26 5.23 39.57 -0.15
C ASP A 26 4.53 39.88 -1.46
N ILE A 27 3.80 38.89 -2.02
CA ILE A 27 3.15 38.98 -3.32
C ILE A 27 1.69 38.60 -3.17
N ASP A 28 0.78 39.58 -3.29
CA ASP A 28 -0.67 39.38 -3.24
C ASP A 28 -1.24 38.74 -4.52
N GLY A 29 -0.47 38.66 -5.59
CA GLY A 29 -0.87 38.17 -6.89
C GLY A 29 -0.32 36.81 -7.25
N ALA A 30 -0.61 36.40 -8.49
CA ALA A 30 -0.03 35.14 -9.03
C ALA A 30 1.47 35.31 -9.29
N VAL A 31 2.23 34.25 -9.07
CA VAL A 31 3.65 34.17 -9.40
C VAL A 31 3.85 33.12 -10.49
N GLN A 32 4.49 33.50 -11.59
CA GLN A 32 4.96 32.59 -12.63
C GLN A 32 6.49 32.58 -12.61
N ILE A 33 7.06 31.36 -12.60
CA ILE A 33 8.50 31.15 -12.65
C ILE A 33 8.76 30.20 -13.81
N ASP A 34 9.42 30.68 -14.86
CA ASP A 34 9.66 29.93 -16.10
C ASP A 34 10.94 29.07 -16.03
N ASN A 35 11.59 29.01 -14.88
CA ASN A 35 12.82 28.26 -14.66
C ASN A 35 12.82 27.57 -13.29
N THR A 36 13.96 27.07 -12.87
CA THR A 36 14.15 26.31 -11.62
C THR A 36 13.89 27.19 -10.39
N VAL A 37 13.17 26.61 -9.41
CA VAL A 37 13.08 27.14 -8.04
C VAL A 37 13.98 26.31 -7.14
N THR A 38 14.92 26.98 -6.47
CA THR A 38 15.76 26.37 -5.44
C THR A 38 15.49 27.05 -4.12
N VAL A 39 15.12 26.27 -3.09
CA VAL A 39 14.90 26.76 -1.74
C VAL A 39 15.99 26.21 -0.82
N GLY A 40 16.79 27.11 -0.27
CA GLY A 40 17.93 26.74 0.59
C GLY A 40 19.18 26.33 -0.21
N VAL A 41 20.12 25.74 0.49
CA VAL A 41 21.38 25.18 -0.04
C VAL A 41 21.63 23.83 0.62
N ASN A 42 22.53 23.01 0.03
CA ASN A 42 22.87 21.71 0.60
C ASN A 42 23.34 21.84 2.05
N GLY A 43 22.67 21.16 2.97
CA GLY A 43 22.93 21.21 4.42
C GLY A 43 22.24 22.36 5.16
N THR A 44 21.48 23.23 4.48
CA THR A 44 20.65 24.29 5.07
C THR A 44 19.41 24.50 4.21
N GLY A 45 18.36 23.77 4.52
CA GLY A 45 17.06 23.84 3.88
C GLY A 45 16.15 24.92 4.50
N TYR A 46 14.95 25.00 4.01
CA TYR A 46 13.85 25.77 4.58
C TYR A 46 12.53 25.07 4.26
N ASP A 47 11.54 25.27 5.12
CA ASP A 47 10.17 24.79 4.87
C ASP A 47 9.59 25.38 3.60
N VAL A 48 8.90 24.52 2.83
CA VAL A 48 8.07 24.96 1.70
C VAL A 48 6.66 24.45 1.91
N LYS A 49 5.71 25.36 2.14
CA LYS A 49 4.32 25.00 2.46
C LYS A 49 3.34 25.55 1.44
N PHE A 50 2.45 24.68 0.97
CA PHE A 50 1.33 25.00 0.10
C PHE A 50 0.04 24.66 0.82
N PHE A 51 -0.79 25.69 1.11
CA PHE A 51 -2.07 25.51 1.79
C PHE A 51 -3.17 25.09 0.81
N GLY A 52 -4.03 24.15 1.24
CA GLY A 52 -5.31 23.89 0.59
C GLY A 52 -6.41 24.84 1.06
N ASP A 53 -7.58 24.71 0.45
CA ASP A 53 -8.77 25.50 0.82
C ASP A 53 -9.35 25.06 2.19
N THR A 54 -9.22 23.79 2.54
CA THR A 54 -9.69 23.27 3.82
C THR A 54 -8.69 23.56 4.93
N SER A 55 -9.17 24.07 6.06
CA SER A 55 -8.34 24.34 7.24
C SER A 55 -7.58 23.08 7.69
N GLY A 56 -6.28 23.20 7.85
CA GLY A 56 -5.40 22.07 8.21
C GLY A 56 -4.95 21.18 7.06
N ALA A 57 -5.43 21.39 5.83
CA ALA A 57 -4.95 20.70 4.65
C ALA A 57 -3.79 21.45 3.99
N TYR A 58 -2.65 20.81 3.84
CA TYR A 58 -1.47 21.39 3.19
C TYR A 58 -0.50 20.29 2.68
N MET A 59 0.37 20.71 1.77
CA MET A 59 1.61 20.00 1.43
C MET A 59 2.77 20.78 2.03
N LEU A 60 3.68 20.11 2.72
CA LEU A 60 4.85 20.69 3.35
C LEU A 60 6.08 19.86 3.01
N TRP A 61 7.13 20.51 2.55
CA TRP A 61 8.49 20.04 2.74
C TRP A 61 8.95 20.55 4.11
N ASP A 62 9.14 19.64 5.06
CA ASP A 62 9.61 19.93 6.42
C ASP A 62 11.13 19.72 6.46
N GLU A 63 11.88 20.82 6.57
CA GLU A 63 13.35 20.75 6.53
C GLU A 63 13.95 20.15 7.79
N SER A 64 13.22 20.23 8.90
CA SER A 64 13.73 19.76 10.19
C SER A 64 13.75 18.22 10.31
N THR A 65 12.91 17.55 9.53
CA THR A 65 12.80 16.07 9.51
C THR A 65 13.15 15.47 8.15
N ASP A 66 13.41 16.31 7.13
CA ASP A 66 13.63 15.91 5.73
C ASP A 66 12.43 15.17 5.12
N ASP A 67 11.20 15.54 5.51
CA ASP A 67 9.98 14.85 5.13
C ASP A 67 9.10 15.67 4.17
N LEU A 68 8.41 14.97 3.25
CA LEU A 68 7.28 15.51 2.52
C LEU A 68 5.97 15.11 3.21
N VAL A 69 5.28 16.08 3.78
CA VAL A 69 4.05 15.88 4.57
C VAL A 69 2.82 16.31 3.76
N LEU A 70 1.84 15.42 3.63
CA LEU A 70 0.48 15.73 3.21
C LEU A 70 -0.43 15.68 4.44
N ALA A 71 -0.88 16.84 4.91
CA ALA A 71 -1.62 16.96 6.15
C ALA A 71 -3.13 17.11 5.93
N GLY A 72 -3.91 16.75 6.95
CA GLY A 72 -5.35 16.82 6.95
C GLY A 72 -5.98 15.86 5.94
N ALA A 73 -6.90 16.35 5.11
CA ALA A 73 -7.56 15.57 4.07
C ALA A 73 -6.81 15.57 2.72
N ALA A 74 -5.56 16.05 2.70
CA ALA A 74 -4.78 16.09 1.46
C ALA A 74 -4.47 14.66 0.98
N LYS A 75 -4.50 14.48 -0.34
CA LYS A 75 -4.22 13.21 -1.02
C LYS A 75 -3.13 13.40 -2.05
N LEU A 76 -2.35 12.35 -2.28
CA LEU A 76 -1.50 12.26 -3.44
C LEU A 76 -2.28 11.60 -4.57
N TYR A 77 -2.78 12.38 -5.52
CA TYR A 77 -3.37 11.86 -6.75
C TYR A 77 -2.29 11.54 -7.77
N LEU A 78 -2.46 10.43 -8.47
CA LEU A 78 -1.59 9.99 -9.55
C LEU A 78 -2.38 10.13 -10.86
N TYR A 79 -1.81 10.86 -11.82
CA TYR A 79 -2.36 11.16 -13.15
C TYR A 79 -3.25 12.39 -13.21
N ASP A 80 -4.39 12.47 -12.51
CA ASP A 80 -5.30 13.63 -12.56
C ASP A 80 -5.94 13.95 -11.20
N ALA A 81 -6.29 15.21 -11.01
CA ALA A 81 -6.96 15.66 -9.80
C ALA A 81 -8.40 15.14 -9.75
N GLY A 82 -8.76 14.46 -8.66
CA GLY A 82 -10.09 13.86 -8.50
C GLY A 82 -10.27 12.52 -9.22
N GLY A 83 -9.20 11.96 -9.81
CA GLY A 83 -9.17 10.62 -10.36
C GLY A 83 -9.33 9.52 -9.33
N GLY A 84 -9.36 8.28 -9.79
CA GLY A 84 -9.51 7.08 -8.96
C GLY A 84 -8.21 6.61 -8.30
N GLU A 85 -7.06 7.15 -8.73
CA GLU A 85 -5.74 6.69 -8.29
C GLU A 85 -5.15 7.67 -7.28
N TYR A 86 -5.10 7.26 -5.99
CA TYR A 86 -4.53 8.10 -4.94
C TYR A 86 -3.98 7.32 -3.76
N ILE A 87 -3.13 7.99 -2.99
CA ILE A 87 -2.67 7.56 -1.67
C ILE A 87 -3.14 8.61 -0.65
N SER A 88 -3.75 8.16 0.44
CA SER A 88 -4.20 9.04 1.53
C SER A 88 -4.17 8.34 2.88
N SER A 89 -4.27 9.12 3.96
CA SER A 89 -4.40 8.59 5.31
C SER A 89 -5.57 9.25 6.04
N SER A 90 -6.25 8.48 6.88
CA SER A 90 -7.25 8.99 7.84
C SER A 90 -6.64 9.43 9.17
N GLY A 91 -5.32 9.28 9.33
CA GLY A 91 -4.61 9.42 10.60
C GLY A 91 -4.52 8.12 11.40
N SER A 92 -5.27 7.08 11.02
CA SER A 92 -5.24 5.74 11.64
C SER A 92 -4.94 4.62 10.65
N ALA A 93 -5.25 4.82 9.38
CA ALA A 93 -5.01 3.83 8.32
C ALA A 93 -4.56 4.49 7.03
N LEU A 94 -3.73 3.77 6.27
CA LEU A 94 -3.30 4.14 4.93
C LEU A 94 -4.25 3.54 3.90
N THR A 95 -4.74 4.38 3.00
CA THR A 95 -5.57 3.95 1.86
C THR A 95 -4.77 4.06 0.57
N ILE A 96 -4.81 3.02 -0.24
CA ILE A 96 -4.32 3.00 -1.62
C ILE A 96 -5.52 2.75 -2.53
N ALA A 97 -5.81 3.67 -3.43
CA ALA A 97 -6.91 3.56 -4.38
C ALA A 97 -6.43 3.32 -5.80
N SER A 98 -7.19 2.52 -6.55
CA SER A 98 -7.00 2.27 -7.97
C SER A 98 -8.36 2.11 -8.65
N GLY A 99 -8.76 3.11 -9.43
CA GLY A 99 -10.08 3.17 -10.04
C GLY A 99 -11.20 3.23 -9.00
N SER A 100 -12.13 2.30 -9.06
CA SER A 100 -13.23 2.20 -8.09
C SER A 100 -12.88 1.42 -6.81
N ALA A 101 -11.71 0.80 -6.75
CA ALA A 101 -11.24 0.06 -5.59
C ALA A 101 -10.36 0.97 -4.71
N ALA A 102 -10.64 0.98 -3.42
CA ALA A 102 -9.79 1.62 -2.43
C ALA A 102 -9.53 0.62 -1.31
N TRP A 103 -8.26 0.31 -1.07
CA TRP A 103 -7.83 -0.63 -0.05
C TRP A 103 -7.30 0.10 1.17
N GLU A 104 -7.91 -0.16 2.30
CA GLU A 104 -7.41 0.30 3.59
C GLU A 104 -6.49 -0.78 4.18
N LEU A 105 -5.25 -0.38 4.48
CA LEU A 105 -4.28 -1.28 5.08
C LEU A 105 -4.53 -1.41 6.59
N PRO A 106 -4.33 -2.61 7.17
CA PRO A 106 -4.39 -2.78 8.63
C PRO A 106 -3.41 -1.86 9.35
N ALA A 107 -3.86 -1.26 10.45
CA ALA A 107 -3.02 -0.35 11.26
C ALA A 107 -1.97 -1.08 12.13
N SER A 108 -2.03 -2.41 12.20
CA SER A 108 -1.10 -3.26 12.94
C SER A 108 -0.48 -4.32 12.04
N ASP A 109 0.69 -4.78 12.42
CA ASP A 109 1.34 -5.91 11.75
C ASP A 109 0.58 -7.21 12.03
N GLY A 110 0.70 -8.16 11.10
CA GLY A 110 0.17 -9.50 11.25
C GLY A 110 1.06 -10.40 12.10
N SER A 111 0.61 -11.63 12.31
CA SER A 111 1.41 -12.68 12.93
C SER A 111 2.10 -13.56 11.88
N SER A 112 3.10 -14.33 12.30
CA SER A 112 3.76 -15.30 11.42
C SER A 112 2.75 -16.22 10.73
N ASN A 113 2.93 -16.49 9.45
CA ASN A 113 2.06 -17.29 8.57
C ASN A 113 0.68 -16.67 8.24
N GLN A 114 0.47 -15.40 8.53
CA GLN A 114 -0.67 -14.66 8.00
C GLN A 114 -0.36 -14.05 6.63
N VAL A 115 -1.39 -13.88 5.83
CA VAL A 115 -1.37 -13.20 4.53
C VAL A 115 -2.32 -12.03 4.57
N LEU A 116 -1.98 -10.97 3.87
CA LEU A 116 -2.89 -9.85 3.67
C LEU A 116 -3.96 -10.25 2.66
N LYS A 117 -5.21 -10.21 3.06
CA LYS A 117 -6.35 -10.67 2.26
C LYS A 117 -7.45 -9.63 2.23
N THR A 118 -8.06 -9.45 1.05
CA THR A 118 -9.25 -8.61 0.92
C THR A 118 -10.52 -9.34 1.37
N ASP A 119 -11.44 -8.59 1.98
CA ASP A 119 -12.80 -9.03 2.30
C ASP A 119 -13.77 -8.90 1.11
N GLY A 120 -13.32 -8.32 -0.02
CA GLY A 120 -14.14 -8.02 -1.20
C GLY A 120 -14.90 -6.70 -1.10
N SER A 121 -14.76 -5.95 -0.02
CA SER A 121 -15.46 -4.67 0.24
C SER A 121 -14.50 -3.49 0.41
N GLY A 122 -13.22 -3.69 0.08
CA GLY A 122 -12.20 -2.66 0.15
C GLY A 122 -11.31 -2.71 1.40
N ASN A 123 -11.59 -3.60 2.36
CA ASN A 123 -10.72 -3.75 3.51
C ASN A 123 -9.68 -4.84 3.27
N LEU A 124 -8.49 -4.63 3.78
CA LEU A 124 -7.43 -5.63 3.85
C LEU A 124 -7.20 -6.01 5.31
N ASP A 125 -7.06 -7.30 5.58
CA ASP A 125 -6.80 -7.81 6.93
C ASP A 125 -5.80 -8.96 6.90
N TRP A 126 -5.12 -9.18 8.02
CA TRP A 126 -4.21 -10.30 8.20
C TRP A 126 -4.98 -11.57 8.51
N VAL A 127 -4.92 -12.53 7.63
CA VAL A 127 -5.65 -13.79 7.76
C VAL A 127 -4.67 -14.96 7.73
N THR A 128 -4.83 -15.90 8.64
CA THR A 128 -4.07 -17.15 8.57
C THR A 128 -4.38 -17.86 7.26
N SER A 129 -3.35 -18.15 6.47
CA SER A 129 -3.49 -18.90 5.23
C SER A 129 -3.86 -20.34 5.54
N THR A 130 -5.15 -20.63 5.46
CA THR A 130 -5.63 -22.02 5.49
C THR A 130 -5.66 -22.52 4.05
N GLY A 131 -4.81 -23.50 3.74
CA GLY A 131 -4.88 -24.20 2.45
C GLY A 131 -6.25 -24.87 2.24
N THR A 132 -6.51 -25.30 1.01
CA THR A 132 -7.73 -26.07 0.71
C THR A 132 -7.80 -27.37 1.52
N ILE A 133 -6.62 -27.95 1.83
CA ILE A 133 -6.51 -29.10 2.76
C ILE A 133 -6.16 -28.52 4.14
N THR A 134 -7.10 -28.57 5.06
CA THR A 134 -7.01 -27.99 6.40
C THR A 134 -6.56 -29.00 7.47
N ALA A 135 -6.69 -30.28 7.19
CA ALA A 135 -6.27 -31.34 8.09
C ALA A 135 -5.73 -32.56 7.34
N LEU A 136 -4.72 -33.20 7.91
CA LEU A 136 -4.30 -34.54 7.60
C LEU A 136 -4.49 -35.37 8.89
N ASN A 137 -5.54 -36.17 8.93
CA ASN A 137 -5.94 -36.92 10.13
C ASN A 137 -5.17 -38.21 10.25
N ASN A 138 -4.83 -38.57 11.48
CA ASN A 138 -4.22 -39.88 11.84
C ASN A 138 -2.94 -40.21 11.09
N ALA A 139 -2.18 -39.24 10.61
CA ALA A 139 -1.02 -39.44 9.74
C ALA A 139 0.10 -40.21 10.44
N THR A 140 0.45 -41.35 9.87
CA THR A 140 1.66 -42.13 10.17
C THR A 140 2.51 -42.22 8.89
N ALA A 141 3.80 -42.44 9.04
CA ALA A 141 4.69 -42.54 7.87
C ALA A 141 4.27 -43.69 6.94
N ASN A 142 4.35 -43.41 5.63
CA ASN A 142 4.07 -44.35 4.54
C ASN A 142 2.59 -44.75 4.33
N GLU A 143 1.65 -44.11 5.01
CA GLU A 143 0.22 -44.30 4.74
C GLU A 143 -0.21 -43.56 3.46
N LEU A 144 -1.10 -44.14 2.69
CA LEU A 144 -1.81 -43.44 1.62
C LEU A 144 -2.92 -42.59 2.24
N VAL A 145 -3.24 -41.52 1.58
CA VAL A 145 -4.30 -40.59 2.03
C VAL A 145 -5.49 -40.66 1.07
N THR A 146 -6.66 -40.60 1.63
CA THR A 146 -7.93 -40.44 0.90
C THR A 146 -8.59 -39.15 1.28
N ILE A 147 -9.64 -38.78 0.56
CA ILE A 147 -10.46 -37.64 0.95
C ILE A 147 -11.28 -38.03 2.19
N GLY A 148 -11.15 -37.25 3.27
CA GLY A 148 -11.89 -37.47 4.51
C GLY A 148 -13.38 -37.19 4.41
N SER A 149 -14.00 -36.98 5.54
CA SER A 149 -15.47 -36.72 5.63
C SER A 149 -15.87 -35.42 4.94
N THR A 150 -14.92 -34.52 4.75
CA THR A 150 -15.09 -33.28 3.98
C THR A 150 -14.01 -33.17 2.89
N THR A 151 -14.27 -32.39 1.84
CA THR A 151 -13.31 -32.20 0.73
C THR A 151 -12.08 -31.37 1.11
N THR A 152 -12.01 -30.85 2.33
CA THR A 152 -10.88 -30.08 2.87
C THR A 152 -10.02 -30.89 3.84
N GLU A 153 -10.33 -32.16 4.05
CA GLU A 153 -9.60 -33.06 4.92
C GLU A 153 -9.04 -34.25 4.13
N LEU A 154 -7.86 -34.70 4.52
CA LEU A 154 -7.29 -35.95 4.07
C LEU A 154 -7.16 -36.86 5.27
N ASP A 155 -7.59 -38.13 5.10
CA ASP A 155 -7.42 -39.19 6.08
C ASP A 155 -6.30 -40.13 5.67
N ALA A 156 -5.39 -40.41 6.58
CA ALA A 156 -4.35 -41.41 6.37
C ALA A 156 -4.94 -42.80 6.61
N GLU A 157 -4.66 -43.73 5.68
CA GLU A 157 -5.23 -45.05 5.66
C GLU A 157 -4.28 -46.04 6.29
N ALA A 158 -4.48 -46.33 7.56
CA ALA A 158 -3.63 -47.24 8.33
C ALA A 158 -3.48 -48.66 7.72
N ASN A 159 -4.48 -49.10 6.93
CA ASN A 159 -4.50 -50.41 6.28
C ASN A 159 -4.02 -50.36 4.82
N LEU A 160 -3.63 -49.17 4.32
CA LEU A 160 -3.14 -48.99 2.96
C LEU A 160 -1.85 -48.16 2.99
N THR A 161 -0.71 -48.80 2.84
CA THR A 161 0.61 -48.18 2.97
C THR A 161 1.48 -48.40 1.73
N PHE A 162 2.38 -47.43 1.46
CA PHE A 162 3.36 -47.51 0.38
C PHE A 162 4.76 -47.18 0.89
N THR A 163 5.64 -48.14 0.84
CA THR A 163 7.02 -48.03 1.34
C THR A 163 8.03 -47.54 0.29
N GLY A 164 7.59 -47.11 -0.87
CA GLY A 164 8.42 -46.74 -2.01
C GLY A 164 8.66 -47.89 -2.99
N SER A 165 8.56 -49.13 -2.57
CA SER A 165 8.71 -50.32 -3.40
C SER A 165 7.57 -51.34 -3.27
N ALA A 166 6.77 -51.26 -2.22
CA ALA A 166 5.64 -52.17 -1.98
C ALA A 166 4.39 -51.40 -1.53
N LEU A 167 3.26 -51.69 -2.15
CA LEU A 167 1.94 -51.34 -1.69
C LEU A 167 1.38 -52.45 -0.81
N THR A 168 1.07 -52.14 0.43
CA THR A 168 0.50 -53.08 1.39
C THR A 168 -0.96 -52.72 1.68
N CYS A 169 -1.86 -53.68 1.48
CA CYS A 169 -3.26 -53.56 1.89
C CYS A 169 -3.51 -54.69 2.94
N ILE A 170 -3.88 -54.27 4.15
CA ILE A 170 -4.19 -55.19 5.27
C ILE A 170 -5.66 -55.60 5.28
N ALA A 171 -6.44 -55.14 4.31
CA ALA A 171 -7.85 -55.46 4.13
C ALA A 171 -8.10 -56.19 2.82
N THR A 172 -9.34 -56.55 2.54
CA THR A 172 -9.72 -57.19 1.26
C THR A 172 -9.65 -56.19 0.12
N ILE A 173 -8.89 -56.47 -0.92
CA ILE A 173 -8.93 -55.77 -2.19
C ILE A 173 -10.12 -56.32 -2.97
N THR A 174 -11.22 -55.53 -3.07
CA THR A 174 -12.32 -55.89 -3.97
C THR A 174 -12.05 -55.25 -5.33
N THR A 175 -11.60 -56.03 -6.27
CA THR A 175 -11.53 -55.63 -7.68
C THR A 175 -12.94 -55.75 -8.25
N GLY A 176 -13.51 -54.63 -8.72
CA GLY A 176 -14.79 -54.64 -9.43
C GLY A 176 -14.68 -55.58 -10.64
N VAL A 177 -15.45 -56.67 -10.65
CA VAL A 177 -15.62 -57.50 -11.83
C VAL A 177 -16.65 -56.73 -12.70
N ASP A 178 -16.19 -56.17 -13.82
CA ASP A 178 -17.14 -55.83 -14.89
C ASP A 178 -17.72 -57.20 -15.36
N GLY A 179 -19.02 -57.34 -15.39
CA GLY A 179 -19.76 -58.58 -15.52
C GLY A 179 -19.55 -59.42 -16.78
N THR A 180 -18.29 -59.53 -17.25
CA THR A 180 -17.88 -60.45 -18.32
C THR A 180 -16.82 -61.41 -17.75
N GLY A 181 -17.30 -62.39 -17.02
CA GLY A 181 -16.50 -63.49 -16.57
C GLY A 181 -16.00 -64.36 -17.73
N HIS A 182 -14.68 -64.60 -17.75
CA HIS A 182 -14.05 -65.82 -18.24
C HIS A 182 -12.83 -66.12 -17.37
#